data_c4d75aaa69820ebb1a38800b5b1bc345
#
_entry.id   c4d75aaa69820ebb1a38800b5b1bc345
#
_cell.length_a   1.000
_cell.length_b   1.000
_cell.length_c   1.000
_cell.angle_alpha   90.00
_cell.angle_beta   90.00
_cell.angle_gamma   90.00
#
_symmetry.space_group_name_H-M   'P 1'
#
loop_
_entity.id
_entity.type
_entity.pdbx_description
1 polymer ?
#
loop_
_entity_poly.entity_id
_entity_poly.type
_entity_poly.pdbx_seq_one_letter_code
_entity_poly.pdbx_strand_id
1 'polypeptide(L)'
;EQQKYQQALVWLLLVLFWGPIIAPLFQATQTSPLFELGGFARQTLATYICPTPAKSYQVLGYDMAVCVRCWAGTIGLWLAWWQYRRPNVLLYRFLALPVWQGLLIAISAMLLWRLEISVWPQAPYWLLLLNGIWGGYWVALFLFGLFLKPRSQAISVWQN
;
A
#
# COMPACT_ATOMS: atom_id res chain seq x y z
N GLU A 1 12.37 -1.26 -21.98
CA GLU A 1 12.63 -1.66 -20.59
C GLU A 1 11.64 -0.99 -19.62
N GLN A 2 11.42 0.31 -19.68
CA GLN A 2 10.52 1.04 -18.76
C GLN A 2 9.09 0.46 -18.74
N GLN A 3 8.58 -0.01 -19.87
CA GLN A 3 7.26 -0.62 -19.96
C GLN A 3 7.19 -1.96 -19.19
N LYS A 4 8.25 -2.75 -19.20
CA LYS A 4 8.34 -4.01 -18.45
C LYS A 4 8.31 -3.74 -16.93
N TYR A 5 9.05 -2.74 -16.45
CA TYR A 5 9.02 -2.34 -15.04
C TYR A 5 7.63 -1.84 -14.61
N GLN A 6 6.93 -1.09 -15.45
CA GLN A 6 5.57 -0.64 -15.17
C GLN A 6 4.58 -1.81 -15.10
N GLN A 7 4.70 -2.79 -15.99
CA GLN A 7 3.87 -4.00 -15.94
C GLN A 7 4.16 -4.82 -14.69
N ALA A 8 5.43 -5.05 -14.37
CA ALA A 8 5.81 -5.76 -13.15
C ALA A 8 5.28 -5.07 -11.89
N LEU A 9 5.33 -3.74 -11.84
CA LEU A 9 4.78 -2.96 -10.73
C LEU A 9 3.25 -3.15 -10.61
N VAL A 10 2.52 -3.11 -11.72
CA VAL A 10 1.06 -3.33 -11.72
C VAL A 10 0.73 -4.74 -11.20
N TRP A 11 1.45 -5.77 -11.64
CA TRP A 11 1.28 -7.12 -11.12
C TRP A 11 1.58 -7.21 -9.62
N LEU A 12 2.65 -6.57 -9.18
CA LEU A 12 2.98 -6.50 -7.74
C LEU A 12 1.86 -5.83 -6.94
N LEU A 13 1.34 -4.70 -7.41
CA LEU A 13 0.22 -4.00 -6.76
C LEU A 13 -1.05 -4.85 -6.72
N LEU A 14 -1.34 -5.61 -7.79
CA LEU A 14 -2.47 -6.55 -7.82
C LEU A 14 -2.30 -7.65 -6.78
N VAL A 15 -1.12 -8.25 -6.69
CA VAL A 15 -0.82 -9.30 -5.71
C VAL A 15 -0.93 -8.76 -4.28
N LEU A 16 -0.38 -7.57 -4.02
CA LEU A 16 -0.45 -6.94 -2.70
C LEU A 16 -1.89 -6.58 -2.28
N PHE A 17 -2.73 -6.20 -3.24
CA PHE A 17 -4.13 -5.87 -2.96
C PHE A 17 -5.01 -7.10 -2.77
N TRP A 18 -4.93 -8.06 -3.70
CA TRP A 18 -5.80 -9.24 -3.72
C TRP A 18 -5.31 -10.38 -2.83
N GLY A 19 -3.98 -10.51 -2.64
CA GLY A 19 -3.40 -11.58 -1.83
C GLY A 19 -4.01 -11.72 -0.44
N PRO A 20 -4.14 -10.63 0.35
CA PRO A 20 -4.77 -10.68 1.66
C PRO A 20 -6.25 -11.09 1.66
N ILE A 21 -6.97 -10.87 0.55
CA ILE A 21 -8.39 -11.23 0.39
C ILE A 21 -8.53 -12.68 -0.07
N ILE A 22 -7.62 -13.16 -0.91
CA ILE A 22 -7.66 -14.53 -1.45
C ILE A 22 -7.40 -15.56 -0.34
N ALA A 23 -6.54 -15.26 0.62
CA ALA A 23 -6.24 -16.17 1.72
C ALA A 23 -7.48 -16.63 2.51
N PRO A 24 -8.36 -15.74 3.03
CA PRO A 24 -9.59 -16.16 3.69
C PRO A 24 -10.59 -16.83 2.73
N LEU A 25 -10.63 -16.45 1.45
CA LEU A 25 -11.47 -17.12 0.46
C LEU A 25 -11.04 -18.58 0.28
N PHE A 26 -9.75 -18.88 0.22
CA PHE A 26 -9.24 -20.24 0.18
C PHE A 26 -9.59 -21.01 1.43
N GLN A 27 -9.50 -20.41 2.62
CA GLN A 27 -9.93 -21.05 3.87
C GLN A 27 -11.44 -21.34 3.88
N ALA A 28 -12.25 -20.46 3.28
CA ALA A 28 -13.69 -20.66 3.22
C ALA A 28 -14.12 -21.82 2.32
N THR A 29 -13.29 -22.29 1.39
CA THR A 29 -13.61 -23.47 0.55
C THR A 29 -13.62 -24.78 1.33
N GLN A 30 -12.96 -24.84 2.49
CA GLN A 30 -12.81 -26.04 3.35
C GLN A 30 -12.22 -27.26 2.62
N THR A 31 -11.70 -27.09 1.40
CA THR A 31 -10.98 -28.15 0.67
C THR A 31 -9.53 -28.20 1.12
N SER A 32 -9.05 -29.39 1.52
CA SER A 32 -7.76 -29.59 2.19
C SER A 32 -6.60 -28.78 1.56
N PRO A 33 -6.27 -28.87 0.25
CA PRO A 33 -5.11 -28.15 -0.27
C PRO A 33 -5.27 -26.61 -0.27
N LEU A 34 -6.48 -26.11 -0.53
CA LEU A 34 -6.72 -24.65 -0.56
C LEU A 34 -6.79 -24.07 0.85
N PHE A 35 -7.41 -24.78 1.79
CA PHE A 35 -7.47 -24.39 3.19
C PHE A 35 -6.06 -24.22 3.79
N GLU A 36 -5.18 -25.19 3.57
CA GLU A 36 -3.80 -25.15 4.05
C GLU A 36 -2.99 -24.01 3.40
N LEU A 37 -3.15 -23.81 2.08
CA LEU A 37 -2.52 -22.70 1.36
C LEU A 37 -2.97 -21.34 1.90
N GLY A 38 -4.27 -21.15 2.15
CA GLY A 38 -4.82 -19.94 2.74
C GLY A 38 -4.28 -19.70 4.15
N GLY A 39 -4.20 -20.77 4.97
CA GLY A 39 -3.63 -20.73 6.32
C GLY A 39 -2.14 -20.36 6.30
N PHE A 40 -1.35 -20.98 5.45
CA PHE A 40 0.07 -20.68 5.27
C PHE A 40 0.30 -19.22 4.82
N ALA A 41 -0.43 -18.76 3.81
CA ALA A 41 -0.34 -17.38 3.34
C ALA A 41 -0.69 -16.39 4.45
N ARG A 42 -1.77 -16.64 5.22
CA ARG A 42 -2.16 -15.82 6.35
C ARG A 42 -1.07 -15.79 7.43
N GLN A 43 -0.55 -16.93 7.83
CA GLN A 43 0.47 -17.03 8.86
C GLN A 43 1.75 -16.30 8.45
N THR A 44 2.20 -16.48 7.21
CA THR A 44 3.41 -15.83 6.68
C THR A 44 3.25 -14.32 6.65
N LEU A 45 2.15 -13.80 6.10
CA LEU A 45 1.91 -12.36 6.03
C LEU A 45 1.70 -11.73 7.41
N ALA A 46 1.01 -12.44 8.32
CA ALA A 46 0.83 -11.99 9.70
C ALA A 46 2.16 -11.93 10.46
N THR A 47 3.06 -12.88 10.25
CA THR A 47 4.33 -12.94 10.98
C THR A 47 5.34 -11.92 10.49
N TYR A 48 5.47 -11.73 9.17
CA TYR A 48 6.56 -10.95 8.59
C TYR A 48 6.17 -9.55 8.14
N ILE A 49 4.89 -9.29 7.88
CA ILE A 49 4.44 -8.04 7.26
C ILE A 49 3.50 -7.24 8.17
N CYS A 50 2.64 -7.91 8.93
CA CYS A 50 1.58 -7.23 9.66
C CYS A 50 1.87 -7.14 11.16
N PRO A 51 2.05 -5.91 11.71
CA PRO A 51 2.33 -5.74 13.14
C PRO A 51 1.10 -5.97 14.04
N THR A 52 -0.11 -5.96 13.49
CA THR A 52 -1.38 -6.06 14.25
C THR A 52 -2.40 -6.94 13.54
N PRO A 53 -2.13 -8.26 13.36
CA PRO A 53 -3.00 -9.16 12.60
C PRO A 53 -4.40 -9.33 13.22
N ALA A 54 -4.55 -9.09 14.54
CA ALA A 54 -5.84 -9.15 15.23
C ALA A 54 -6.85 -8.07 14.77
N LYS A 55 -6.39 -7.03 14.05
CA LYS A 55 -7.24 -5.96 13.50
C LYS A 55 -7.48 -6.14 12.00
N SER A 56 -7.75 -7.35 11.56
CA SER A 56 -8.12 -7.68 10.18
C SER A 56 -9.64 -7.66 9.98
N TYR A 57 -10.09 -7.38 8.75
CA TYR A 57 -11.46 -7.67 8.36
C TYR A 57 -11.68 -9.17 8.26
N GLN A 58 -12.91 -9.60 8.49
CA GLN A 58 -13.32 -10.98 8.27
C GLN A 58 -14.05 -11.10 6.91
N VAL A 59 -13.66 -12.09 6.14
CA VAL A 59 -14.28 -12.46 4.87
C VAL A 59 -14.76 -13.90 5.01
N LEU A 60 -16.06 -14.11 4.90
CA LEU A 60 -16.71 -15.43 5.06
C LEU A 60 -16.36 -16.14 6.39
N GLY A 61 -16.18 -15.38 7.47
CA GLY A 61 -15.83 -15.91 8.80
C GLY A 61 -14.35 -16.15 9.04
N TYR A 62 -13.49 -15.88 8.07
CA TYR A 62 -12.04 -15.97 8.19
C TYR A 62 -11.40 -14.59 8.12
N ASP A 63 -10.41 -14.35 8.99
CA ASP A 63 -9.70 -13.07 9.00
C ASP A 63 -8.82 -12.93 7.74
N MET A 64 -8.74 -11.71 7.20
CA MET A 64 -7.78 -11.38 6.14
C MET A 64 -6.35 -11.64 6.60
N ALA A 65 -5.47 -11.90 5.65
CA ALA A 65 -4.07 -12.22 5.93
C ALA A 65 -3.27 -11.05 6.54
N VAL A 66 -3.78 -9.83 6.43
CA VAL A 66 -3.16 -8.62 7.01
C VAL A 66 -4.23 -7.74 7.65
N CYS A 67 -3.83 -6.87 8.58
CA CYS A 67 -4.74 -5.92 9.22
C CYS A 67 -5.28 -4.88 8.22
N VAL A 68 -6.40 -4.25 8.61
CA VAL A 68 -7.06 -3.19 7.83
C VAL A 68 -6.10 -2.11 7.36
N ARG A 69 -5.17 -1.69 8.21
CA ARG A 69 -4.18 -0.65 7.89
C ARG A 69 -3.21 -1.08 6.79
N CYS A 70 -2.64 -2.29 6.89
CA CYS A 70 -1.71 -2.80 5.88
C CYS A 70 -2.41 -2.97 4.52
N TRP A 71 -3.65 -3.47 4.52
CA TRP A 71 -4.45 -3.58 3.31
C TRP A 71 -4.79 -2.19 2.74
N ALA A 72 -5.20 -1.24 3.58
CA ALA A 72 -5.45 0.15 3.19
C ALA A 72 -4.20 0.83 2.60
N GLY A 73 -3.00 0.47 3.09
CA GLY A 73 -1.74 0.90 2.50
C GLY A 73 -1.62 0.52 1.02
N THR A 74 -2.11 -0.65 0.62
CA THR A 74 -2.13 -1.05 -0.80
C THR A 74 -3.08 -0.18 -1.63
N ILE A 75 -4.19 0.29 -1.06
CA ILE A 75 -5.07 1.28 -1.70
C ILE A 75 -4.31 2.59 -1.91
N GLY A 76 -3.55 3.04 -0.91
CA GLY A 76 -2.68 4.21 -1.02
C GLY A 76 -1.65 4.08 -2.15
N LEU A 77 -1.01 2.89 -2.30
CA LEU A 77 -0.11 2.58 -3.40
C LEU A 77 -0.81 2.70 -4.76
N TRP A 78 -2.04 2.18 -4.89
CA TRP A 78 -2.84 2.28 -6.11
C TRP A 78 -3.21 3.72 -6.45
N LEU A 79 -3.61 4.53 -5.47
CA LEU A 79 -3.93 5.95 -5.66
C LEU A 79 -2.69 6.72 -6.14
N ALA A 80 -1.53 6.48 -5.52
CA ALA A 80 -0.27 7.07 -5.95
C ALA A 80 0.11 6.65 -7.37
N TRP A 81 -0.06 5.37 -7.71
CA TRP A 81 0.17 4.87 -9.07
C TRP A 81 -0.76 5.53 -10.09
N TRP A 82 -2.05 5.62 -9.79
CA TRP A 82 -3.02 6.28 -10.66
C TRP A 82 -2.67 7.75 -10.87
N GLN A 83 -2.30 8.46 -9.82
CA GLN A 83 -1.86 9.86 -9.89
C GLN A 83 -0.56 10.00 -10.69
N TYR A 84 0.39 9.07 -10.53
CA TYR A 84 1.62 9.06 -11.30
C TYR A 84 1.36 8.87 -12.80
N ARG A 85 0.36 8.10 -13.18
CA ARG A 85 -0.07 7.92 -14.58
C ARG A 85 -0.84 9.10 -15.13
N ARG A 86 -1.50 9.87 -14.28
CA ARG A 86 -2.26 11.09 -14.63
C ARG A 86 -1.68 12.26 -13.84
N PRO A 87 -0.50 12.75 -14.23
CA PRO A 87 0.21 13.75 -13.46
C PRO A 87 -0.63 15.03 -13.33
N ASN A 88 -0.67 15.55 -12.12
CA ASN A 88 -1.33 16.78 -11.77
C ASN A 88 -0.36 17.74 -11.04
N VAL A 89 -0.79 18.95 -10.78
CA VAL A 89 0.01 20.00 -10.12
C VAL A 89 0.59 19.52 -8.78
N LEU A 90 -0.15 18.72 -8.02
CA LEU A 90 0.31 18.22 -6.72
C LEU A 90 1.51 17.28 -6.89
N LEU A 91 1.44 16.35 -7.86
CA LEU A 91 2.56 15.45 -8.14
C LEU A 91 3.80 16.22 -8.58
N TYR A 92 3.66 17.20 -9.47
CA TYR A 92 4.81 18.02 -9.91
C TYR A 92 5.43 18.80 -8.76
N ARG A 93 4.62 19.41 -7.90
CA ARG A 93 5.12 20.10 -6.71
C ARG A 93 5.87 19.16 -5.78
N PHE A 94 5.35 17.95 -5.57
CA PHE A 94 6.02 16.95 -4.75
C PHE A 94 7.34 16.49 -5.37
N LEU A 95 7.37 16.21 -6.67
CA LEU A 95 8.58 15.78 -7.39
C LEU A 95 9.63 16.90 -7.54
N ALA A 96 9.21 18.17 -7.47
CA ALA A 96 10.11 19.32 -7.45
C ALA A 96 10.80 19.53 -6.08
N LEU A 97 10.31 18.86 -5.02
CA LEU A 97 10.95 18.93 -3.71
C LEU A 97 12.31 18.23 -3.74
N PRO A 98 13.30 18.73 -3.00
CA PRO A 98 14.55 18.02 -2.82
C PRO A 98 14.29 16.65 -2.14
N VAL A 99 15.08 15.65 -2.51
CA VAL A 99 14.89 14.24 -2.08
C VAL A 99 14.73 14.10 -0.57
N TRP A 100 15.48 14.87 0.21
CA TRP A 100 15.41 14.84 1.67
C TRP A 100 14.04 15.30 2.22
N GLN A 101 13.37 16.26 1.58
CA GLN A 101 12.02 16.70 1.98
C GLN A 101 10.97 15.63 1.64
N GLY A 102 11.07 15.02 0.46
CA GLY A 102 10.25 13.88 0.11
C GLY A 102 10.41 12.70 1.08
N LEU A 103 11.66 12.43 1.48
CA LEU A 103 11.97 11.43 2.49
C LEU A 103 11.36 11.77 3.86
N LEU A 104 11.46 13.03 4.30
CA LEU A 104 10.85 13.47 5.57
C LEU A 104 9.33 13.31 5.56
N ILE A 105 8.66 13.61 4.45
CA ILE A 105 7.22 13.40 4.31
C ILE A 105 6.89 11.90 4.41
N ALA A 106 7.62 11.04 3.72
CA ALA A 106 7.42 9.59 3.78
C ALA A 106 7.67 9.05 5.20
N ILE A 107 8.75 9.48 5.86
CA ILE A 107 9.07 9.08 7.24
C ILE A 107 7.98 9.58 8.20
N SER A 108 7.52 10.83 8.08
CA SER A 108 6.47 11.36 8.96
C SER A 108 5.16 10.58 8.82
N ALA A 109 4.80 10.17 7.59
CA ALA A 109 3.64 9.32 7.35
C ALA A 109 3.79 7.93 8.01
N MET A 110 4.99 7.34 7.97
CA MET A 110 5.29 6.07 8.64
C MET A 110 5.32 6.22 10.16
N LEU A 111 5.83 7.33 10.68
CA LEU A 111 5.83 7.62 12.12
C LEU A 111 4.40 7.81 12.65
N LEU A 112 3.53 8.53 11.95
CA LEU A 112 2.11 8.65 12.30
C LEU A 112 1.44 7.27 12.35
N TRP A 113 1.76 6.42 11.39
CA TRP A 113 1.30 5.04 11.38
C TRP A 113 1.77 4.25 12.63
N ARG A 114 3.02 4.43 13.03
CA ARG A 114 3.59 3.78 14.21
C ARG A 114 3.04 4.35 15.51
N LEU A 115 2.93 5.67 15.61
CA LEU A 115 2.38 6.37 16.78
C LEU A 115 0.95 5.93 17.07
N GLU A 116 0.10 5.80 16.05
CA GLU A 116 -1.27 5.34 16.23
C GLU A 116 -1.33 3.95 16.90
N ILE A 117 -0.43 3.02 16.53
CA ILE A 117 -0.38 1.69 17.18
C ILE A 117 -0.07 1.83 18.67
N SER A 118 0.83 2.74 19.02
CA SER A 118 1.33 2.89 20.39
C SER A 118 0.36 3.69 21.28
N VAL A 119 -0.22 4.77 20.73
CA VAL A 119 -1.06 5.71 21.50
C VAL A 119 -2.52 5.27 21.54
N TRP A 120 -3.01 4.64 20.47
CA TRP A 120 -4.41 4.23 20.39
C TRP A 120 -4.57 2.79 19.90
N PRO A 121 -4.21 1.81 20.73
CA PRO A 121 -4.28 0.40 20.33
C PRO A 121 -5.70 -0.09 20.00
N GLN A 122 -6.75 0.63 20.43
CA GLN A 122 -8.15 0.32 20.12
C GLN A 122 -8.74 1.24 19.04
N ALA A 123 -7.91 1.88 18.20
CA ALA A 123 -8.38 2.74 17.12
C ALA A 123 -9.43 2.03 16.25
N PRO A 124 -10.52 2.74 15.87
CA PRO A 124 -11.57 2.18 15.04
C PRO A 124 -11.07 1.87 13.63
N TYR A 125 -11.68 0.91 12.95
CA TYR A 125 -11.25 0.44 11.61
C TYR A 125 -11.19 1.54 10.56
N TRP A 126 -12.10 2.51 10.58
CA TRP A 126 -12.08 3.62 9.64
C TRP A 126 -10.82 4.49 9.78
N LEU A 127 -10.35 4.70 11.00
CA LEU A 127 -9.10 5.45 11.25
C LEU A 127 -7.89 4.67 10.76
N LEU A 128 -7.85 3.35 11.02
CA LEU A 128 -6.81 2.45 10.51
C LEU A 128 -6.75 2.49 8.99
N LEU A 129 -7.94 2.50 8.35
CA LEU A 129 -8.06 2.58 6.90
C LEU A 129 -7.49 3.90 6.36
N LEU A 130 -7.92 5.03 6.91
CA LEU A 130 -7.43 6.35 6.48
C LEU A 130 -5.93 6.49 6.69
N ASN A 131 -5.42 6.09 7.84
CA ASN A 131 -3.98 6.15 8.15
C ASN A 131 -3.17 5.22 7.23
N GLY A 132 -3.69 4.03 6.93
CA GLY A 132 -3.09 3.11 5.96
C GLY A 132 -3.01 3.72 4.56
N ILE A 133 -4.13 4.27 4.04
CA ILE A 133 -4.16 4.94 2.74
C ILE A 133 -3.16 6.10 2.69
N TRP A 134 -3.16 6.95 3.71
CA TRP A 134 -2.25 8.09 3.83
C TRP A 134 -0.78 7.65 3.80
N GLY A 135 -0.41 6.72 4.66
CA GLY A 135 0.97 6.20 4.72
C GLY A 135 1.41 5.56 3.41
N GLY A 136 0.57 4.65 2.86
CA GLY A 136 0.86 3.98 1.59
C GLY A 136 1.00 4.95 0.41
N TYR A 137 0.15 5.98 0.36
CA TYR A 137 0.18 6.99 -0.69
C TYR A 137 1.48 7.80 -0.71
N TRP A 138 1.90 8.37 0.43
CA TRP A 138 3.11 9.20 0.50
C TRP A 138 4.39 8.40 0.31
N VAL A 139 4.47 7.22 0.89
CA VAL A 139 5.60 6.31 0.67
C VAL A 139 5.70 5.91 -0.79
N ALA A 140 4.58 5.60 -1.44
CA ALA A 140 4.56 5.24 -2.86
C ALA A 140 4.97 6.40 -3.76
N LEU A 141 4.47 7.61 -3.53
CA LEU A 141 4.88 8.79 -4.30
C LEU A 141 6.38 9.05 -4.20
N PHE A 142 6.94 8.89 -3.00
CA PHE A 142 8.38 9.02 -2.79
C PHE A 142 9.16 7.96 -3.58
N LEU A 143 8.78 6.69 -3.47
CA LEU A 143 9.43 5.59 -4.19
C LEU A 143 9.29 5.75 -5.71
N PHE A 144 8.12 6.12 -6.21
CA PHE A 144 7.91 6.35 -7.64
C PHE A 144 8.75 7.54 -8.15
N GLY A 145 8.89 8.58 -7.34
CA GLY A 145 9.76 9.71 -7.65
C GLY A 145 11.23 9.32 -7.77
N LEU A 146 11.69 8.36 -6.95
CA LEU A 146 13.07 7.86 -7.01
C LEU A 146 13.33 6.93 -8.18
N PHE A 147 12.42 5.97 -8.43
CA PHE A 147 12.68 4.86 -9.34
C PHE A 147 12.06 5.03 -10.73
N LEU A 148 10.96 5.78 -10.81
CA LEU A 148 10.27 6.00 -12.07
C LEU A 148 10.53 7.44 -12.52
N LYS A 149 11.40 7.62 -13.51
CA LYS A 149 11.61 8.96 -14.12
C LYS A 149 10.27 9.47 -14.68
N PRO A 150 9.79 10.66 -14.25
CA PRO A 150 8.61 11.26 -14.85
C PRO A 150 8.87 11.44 -16.36
N ARG A 151 7.87 11.20 -17.20
CA ARG A 151 7.97 11.48 -18.64
C ARG A 151 8.35 12.95 -18.81
N SER A 152 9.56 13.21 -19.24
CA SER A 152 10.16 14.55 -19.38
C SER A 152 9.39 15.51 -20.29
N GLN A 153 8.48 15.00 -21.11
CA GLN A 153 7.63 15.80 -22.02
C GLN A 153 6.57 16.65 -21.30
N ALA A 154 6.22 16.34 -20.05
CA ALA A 154 5.21 17.13 -19.33
C ALA A 154 5.80 18.36 -18.61
N ILE A 155 7.11 18.41 -18.41
CA ILE A 155 7.76 19.53 -17.69
C ILE A 155 7.86 20.77 -18.58
N SER A 156 8.03 20.62 -19.90
CA SER A 156 8.16 21.75 -20.83
C SER A 156 6.86 22.55 -21.03
N VAL A 157 5.69 21.95 -20.78
CA VAL A 157 4.37 22.60 -20.96
C VAL A 157 4.05 23.60 -19.84
N TRP A 158 4.71 23.51 -18.69
CA TRP A 158 4.43 24.35 -17.52
C TRP A 158 5.51 25.40 -17.22
N GLN A 159 6.56 25.47 -18.05
CA GLN A 159 7.60 26.51 -17.98
C GLN A 159 7.36 27.70 -18.93
N ASN A 160 6.33 27.64 -19.75
CA ASN A 160 5.81 28.72 -20.59
C ASN A 160 4.44 29.17 -20.04
#